data_843ff461567f790ee5d96cbcd579c43b
#
_entry.id   843ff461567f790ee5d96cbcd579c43b
#
_cell.length_a   1.000
_cell.length_b   1.000
_cell.length_c   1.000
_cell.angle_alpha   90.00
_cell.angle_beta   90.00
_cell.angle_gamma   90.00
#
_symmetry.space_group_name_H-M   'P 1'
#
loop_
_entity.id
_entity.type
_entity.pdbx_description
1 polymer ?
#
loop_
_entity_poly.entity_id
_entity_poly.type
_entity_poly.pdbx_seq_one_letter_code
_entity_poly.pdbx_strand_id
1 'polypeptide(L)'
;MKRRLRTLLLLLLIATRTLLAQNSHFASSSSPGSLSPDEETDFITTHFPLKQLCKWTPGMKFMFIPDSSDEFVPILCKYEDGKEVDNDLLKSKTLEYTGSEETVHETYIGKIYTSRFIFQCEDHKYYYEMKDVKLNDLCDQNPYASIPALVYLQDVNKAKELLIGKTLYTRTTIAKTDDANSYSEYREVNIAKGEPVKITTIDVGNKSFPVKITFIDRKGVSYYIDVAMSRTNSG
;
A
#
# COMPACT_ATOMS: atom_id res chain seq x y z
N MET A 1 29.89 2.54 14.14
CA MET A 1 29.05 2.44 12.92
C MET A 1 28.38 1.07 12.69
N LYS A 2 28.94 -0.05 13.15
CA LYS A 2 28.37 -1.42 12.92
C LYS A 2 27.07 -1.75 13.69
N ARG A 3 26.74 -1.04 14.78
CA ARG A 3 25.52 -1.31 15.58
C ARG A 3 24.22 -0.76 14.97
N ARG A 4 24.28 0.37 14.25
CA ARG A 4 23.08 0.99 13.63
C ARG A 4 22.56 0.24 12.41
N LEU A 5 23.40 -0.52 11.74
CA LEU A 5 23.01 -1.30 10.56
C LEU A 5 22.20 -2.56 10.91
N ARG A 6 22.36 -3.09 12.13
CA ARG A 6 21.64 -4.30 12.58
C ARG A 6 20.16 -4.02 12.90
N THR A 7 19.83 -2.80 13.27
CA THR A 7 18.47 -2.40 13.65
C THR A 7 17.57 -2.19 12.41
N LEU A 8 18.13 -1.75 11.29
CA LEU A 8 17.37 -1.57 10.04
C LEU A 8 16.86 -2.89 9.44
N LEU A 9 17.53 -3.96 9.81
CA LEU A 9 17.35 -5.29 9.24
C LEU A 9 16.09 -6.03 9.66
N LEU A 10 15.56 -5.64 10.81
CA LEU A 10 14.48 -6.39 11.48
C LEU A 10 13.09 -6.09 10.90
N LEU A 11 12.96 -5.01 10.16
CA LEU A 11 11.71 -4.33 9.92
C LEU A 11 10.98 -4.74 8.63
N LEU A 12 11.70 -5.27 7.66
CA LEU A 12 11.11 -5.48 6.33
C LEU A 12 10.16 -6.69 6.23
N LEU A 13 10.27 -7.63 7.14
CA LEU A 13 9.60 -8.95 7.02
C LEU A 13 8.38 -9.12 7.91
N ILE A 14 8.03 -8.09 8.69
CA ILE A 14 6.91 -8.17 9.65
C ILE A 14 5.59 -7.76 9.02
N ALA A 15 5.62 -6.98 7.96
CA ALA A 15 4.43 -6.48 7.29
C ALA A 15 3.50 -7.59 6.75
N THR A 16 4.03 -8.79 6.54
CA THR A 16 3.23 -9.90 5.98
C THR A 16 2.42 -10.70 7.01
N ARG A 17 2.62 -10.48 8.32
CA ARG A 17 1.89 -11.26 9.36
C ARG A 17 0.85 -10.47 10.15
N THR A 18 0.82 -9.16 10.10
CA THR A 18 -0.12 -8.36 10.92
C THR A 18 -1.56 -8.39 10.42
N LEU A 19 -1.81 -8.78 9.18
CA LEU A 19 -3.17 -8.90 8.64
C LEU A 19 -3.90 -10.20 9.01
N LEU A 20 -3.19 -11.24 9.50
CA LEU A 20 -3.79 -12.53 9.86
C LEU A 20 -3.98 -12.74 11.37
N ALA A 21 -3.62 -11.78 12.23
CA ALA A 21 -3.58 -11.94 13.67
C ALA A 21 -4.70 -11.19 14.43
N GLN A 22 -5.84 -10.93 13.83
CA GLN A 22 -6.97 -10.33 14.57
C GLN A 22 -7.83 -11.31 15.35
N ASN A 23 -7.52 -12.62 15.38
CA ASN A 23 -8.25 -13.57 16.21
C ASN A 23 -7.31 -14.64 16.76
N SER A 24 -6.58 -14.36 17.82
CA SER A 24 -6.23 -15.36 18.85
C SER A 24 -5.48 -14.73 20.02
N HIS A 25 -6.13 -14.71 21.19
CA HIS A 25 -5.47 -14.58 22.48
C HIS A 25 -4.54 -15.78 22.69
N PHE A 26 -3.23 -15.54 22.78
CA PHE A 26 -2.31 -16.49 23.39
C PHE A 26 -1.23 -15.78 24.20
N ALA A 27 -1.03 -16.30 25.40
CA ALA A 27 -0.13 -15.81 26.42
C ALA A 27 1.34 -15.86 25.99
N SER A 28 2.12 -14.85 26.39
CA SER A 28 3.55 -14.71 26.17
C SER A 28 4.36 -15.66 27.04
N SER A 29 5.32 -16.35 26.43
CA SER A 29 6.50 -16.86 27.12
C SER A 29 7.73 -16.13 26.58
N SER A 30 8.39 -15.37 27.44
CA SER A 30 9.57 -14.59 27.16
C SER A 30 10.81 -15.48 27.02
N SER A 31 11.47 -15.42 25.85
CA SER A 31 12.83 -15.90 25.64
C SER A 31 13.78 -14.70 25.54
N PRO A 32 15.01 -14.76 26.15
CA PRO A 32 15.92 -13.62 26.15
C PRO A 32 16.50 -13.37 24.76
N GLY A 33 16.30 -12.17 24.24
CA GLY A 33 16.89 -11.71 22.97
C GLY A 33 15.92 -11.33 21.86
N SER A 34 14.60 -11.34 22.06
CA SER A 34 13.64 -10.77 21.12
C SER A 34 13.52 -9.26 21.36
N LEU A 35 13.70 -8.47 20.33
CA LEU A 35 13.30 -7.06 20.34
C LEU A 35 11.81 -6.97 20.63
N SER A 36 11.40 -5.95 21.39
CA SER A 36 9.98 -5.75 21.69
C SER A 36 9.18 -5.49 20.41
N PRO A 37 7.91 -5.89 20.33
CA PRO A 37 7.05 -5.55 19.20
C PRO A 37 7.01 -4.04 18.90
N ASP A 38 7.25 -3.21 19.90
CA ASP A 38 7.24 -1.74 19.79
C ASP A 38 8.38 -1.16 18.94
N GLU A 39 9.56 -1.80 18.95
CA GLU A 39 10.69 -1.34 18.11
C GLU A 39 10.52 -1.70 16.63
N GLU A 40 9.73 -2.72 16.32
CA GLU A 40 9.47 -3.18 14.95
C GLU A 40 8.42 -2.31 14.25
N THR A 41 7.47 -1.78 14.99
CA THR A 41 6.41 -0.88 14.49
C THR A 41 6.98 0.49 14.11
N ASP A 42 8.09 0.88 14.72
CA ASP A 42 8.61 2.24 14.62
C ASP A 42 9.12 2.60 13.22
N PHE A 43 9.83 1.69 12.52
CA PHE A 43 10.39 2.02 11.20
C PHE A 43 9.30 2.29 10.14
N ILE A 44 8.31 1.41 10.02
CA ILE A 44 7.23 1.58 9.02
C ILE A 44 6.39 2.80 9.38
N THR A 45 6.03 2.96 10.64
CA THR A 45 5.25 4.10 11.11
C THR A 45 5.99 5.42 10.90
N THR A 46 7.30 5.43 11.15
CA THR A 46 8.14 6.62 10.98
C THR A 46 8.36 6.99 9.52
N HIS A 47 8.61 5.99 8.66
CA HIS A 47 8.94 6.24 7.26
C HIS A 47 7.73 6.24 6.32
N PHE A 48 6.68 5.48 6.66
CA PHE A 48 5.48 5.28 5.84
C PHE A 48 4.21 5.47 6.70
N PRO A 49 3.98 6.69 7.24
CA PRO A 49 2.81 6.96 8.07
C PRO A 49 1.52 6.82 7.27
N LEU A 50 0.44 6.43 7.96
CA LEU A 50 -0.90 6.40 7.39
C LEU A 50 -1.28 7.78 6.82
N LYS A 51 -1.75 7.79 5.58
CA LYS A 51 -2.21 9.01 4.89
C LYS A 51 -3.72 9.00 4.79
N GLN A 52 -4.35 9.51 5.84
CA GLN A 52 -5.80 9.67 5.88
C GLN A 52 -6.28 10.56 4.72
N LEU A 53 -7.44 10.27 4.15
CA LEU A 53 -8.01 11.04 3.02
C LEU A 53 -8.13 12.53 3.31
N CYS A 54 -8.52 12.90 4.54
CA CYS A 54 -8.62 14.30 4.97
C CYS A 54 -7.26 15.03 5.09
N LYS A 55 -6.14 14.30 5.02
CA LYS A 55 -4.78 14.84 5.04
C LYS A 55 -4.14 14.88 3.65
N TRP A 56 -4.86 14.46 2.64
CA TRP A 56 -4.33 14.52 1.29
C TRP A 56 -4.18 15.97 0.83
N THR A 57 -3.08 16.26 0.17
CA THR A 57 -2.78 17.59 -0.37
C THR A 57 -2.64 17.53 -1.89
N PRO A 58 -3.06 18.58 -2.61
CA PRO A 58 -2.84 18.66 -4.05
C PRO A 58 -1.38 18.40 -4.43
N GLY A 59 -1.16 17.69 -5.53
CA GLY A 59 0.15 17.25 -5.99
C GLY A 59 0.55 15.85 -5.52
N MET A 60 -0.21 15.21 -4.63
CA MET A 60 0.00 13.79 -4.30
C MET A 60 -0.25 12.93 -5.52
N LYS A 61 0.69 12.01 -5.82
CA LYS A 61 0.63 11.14 -7.00
C LYS A 61 0.38 9.70 -6.62
N PHE A 62 -0.57 9.10 -7.32
CA PHE A 62 -0.99 7.72 -7.12
C PHE A 62 -0.89 6.95 -8.43
N MET A 63 -0.60 5.67 -8.36
CA MET A 63 -0.81 4.76 -9.48
C MET A 63 -2.11 4.00 -9.26
N PHE A 64 -2.94 3.94 -10.28
CA PHE A 64 -4.19 3.19 -10.25
C PHE A 64 -3.94 1.74 -10.67
N ILE A 65 -4.21 0.80 -9.76
CA ILE A 65 -3.97 -0.64 -9.95
C ILE A 65 -5.23 -1.45 -9.60
N PRO A 66 -6.32 -1.31 -10.36
CA PRO A 66 -7.51 -2.12 -10.14
C PRO A 66 -7.19 -3.59 -10.39
N ASP A 67 -7.74 -4.46 -9.56
CA ASP A 67 -7.71 -5.90 -9.79
C ASP A 67 -8.99 -6.31 -10.52
N SER A 68 -8.89 -6.99 -11.64
CA SER A 68 -10.02 -7.45 -12.44
C SER A 68 -10.89 -8.51 -11.74
N SER A 69 -10.36 -9.14 -10.69
CA SER A 69 -11.08 -10.15 -9.90
C SER A 69 -11.95 -9.57 -8.79
N ASP A 70 -11.94 -8.25 -8.59
CA ASP A 70 -12.64 -7.61 -7.48
C ASP A 70 -14.04 -7.17 -7.82
N GLU A 71 -15.01 -7.58 -7.01
CA GLU A 71 -16.37 -7.07 -7.01
C GLU A 71 -16.45 -5.58 -6.57
N PHE A 72 -15.40 -5.06 -5.93
CA PHE A 72 -15.33 -3.69 -5.38
C PHE A 72 -14.23 -2.87 -6.05
N VAL A 73 -14.20 -2.83 -7.36
CA VAL A 73 -13.30 -1.93 -8.07
C VAL A 73 -13.86 -0.51 -7.97
N PRO A 74 -13.06 0.49 -7.54
CA PRO A 74 -13.54 1.86 -7.49
C PRO A 74 -13.88 2.33 -8.89
N ILE A 75 -15.05 2.96 -9.02
CA ILE A 75 -15.47 3.56 -10.27
C ILE A 75 -15.03 5.02 -10.24
N LEU A 76 -14.12 5.36 -11.15
CA LEU A 76 -13.77 6.75 -11.40
C LEU A 76 -14.69 7.31 -12.49
N CYS A 77 -15.14 8.54 -12.30
CA CYS A 77 -15.98 9.24 -13.25
C CYS A 77 -15.19 10.39 -13.92
N LYS A 78 -15.48 10.68 -15.17
CA LYS A 78 -15.00 11.89 -15.83
C LYS A 78 -15.58 13.13 -15.15
N TYR A 79 -14.77 14.12 -14.90
CA TYR A 79 -15.20 15.32 -14.20
C TYR A 79 -16.18 16.15 -15.04
N GLU A 80 -16.00 16.17 -16.38
CA GLU A 80 -16.75 17.00 -17.30
C GLU A 80 -18.23 16.59 -17.46
N ASP A 81 -18.51 15.28 -17.47
CA ASP A 81 -19.84 14.76 -17.80
C ASP A 81 -20.39 13.72 -16.80
N GLY A 82 -19.60 13.40 -15.78
CA GLY A 82 -19.96 12.45 -14.74
C GLY A 82 -20.04 10.99 -15.19
N LYS A 83 -19.60 10.67 -16.41
CA LYS A 83 -19.65 9.30 -16.90
C LYS A 83 -18.56 8.45 -16.26
N GLU A 84 -18.93 7.23 -15.92
CA GLU A 84 -18.01 6.21 -15.46
C GLU A 84 -16.92 5.93 -16.50
N VAL A 85 -15.72 5.70 -16.02
CA VAL A 85 -14.55 5.37 -16.85
C VAL A 85 -14.25 3.90 -16.70
N ASP A 86 -13.97 3.26 -17.84
CA ASP A 86 -13.42 1.92 -17.83
C ASP A 86 -12.07 1.91 -17.09
N ASN A 87 -11.99 1.11 -16.04
CA ASN A 87 -10.80 1.02 -15.19
C ASN A 87 -9.54 0.59 -15.98
N ASP A 88 -9.69 -0.19 -17.03
CA ASP A 88 -8.56 -0.61 -17.88
C ASP A 88 -7.91 0.57 -18.60
N LEU A 89 -8.64 1.64 -18.88
CA LEU A 89 -8.08 2.86 -19.45
C LEU A 89 -7.17 3.63 -18.49
N LEU A 90 -7.41 3.50 -17.19
CA LEU A 90 -6.65 4.17 -16.15
C LEU A 90 -5.64 3.24 -15.44
N LYS A 91 -5.71 1.96 -15.69
CA LYS A 91 -4.82 0.96 -15.11
C LYS A 91 -3.35 1.32 -15.37
N SER A 92 -2.55 1.32 -14.30
CA SER A 92 -1.14 1.70 -14.31
C SER A 92 -0.87 3.15 -14.71
N LYS A 93 -1.90 3.99 -14.83
CA LYS A 93 -1.73 5.43 -15.04
C LYS A 93 -1.43 6.13 -13.72
N THR A 94 -0.71 7.24 -13.83
CA THR A 94 -0.48 8.13 -12.69
C THR A 94 -1.63 9.12 -12.58
N LEU A 95 -2.28 9.12 -11.43
CA LEU A 95 -3.31 10.07 -11.05
C LEU A 95 -2.70 11.07 -10.06
N GLU A 96 -2.76 12.36 -10.38
CA GLU A 96 -2.36 13.43 -9.47
C GLU A 96 -3.59 13.98 -8.75
N TYR A 97 -3.62 13.88 -7.43
CA TYR A 97 -4.69 14.46 -6.63
C TYR A 97 -4.65 15.99 -6.71
N THR A 98 -5.76 16.60 -7.09
CA THR A 98 -5.87 18.06 -7.26
C THR A 98 -6.72 18.73 -6.19
N GLY A 99 -7.50 17.97 -5.43
CA GLY A 99 -8.34 18.48 -4.35
C GLY A 99 -9.60 17.64 -4.16
N SER A 100 -10.44 18.09 -3.23
CA SER A 100 -11.74 17.50 -2.97
C SER A 100 -12.83 18.55 -2.93
N GLU A 101 -14.05 18.15 -3.21
CA GLU A 101 -15.25 18.98 -3.13
C GLU A 101 -16.37 18.23 -2.41
N GLU A 102 -17.27 18.95 -1.79
CA GLU A 102 -18.46 18.43 -1.14
C GLU A 102 -19.71 19.00 -1.78
N THR A 103 -20.65 18.14 -2.12
CA THR A 103 -21.98 18.54 -2.56
C THR A 103 -23.04 18.09 -1.56
N VAL A 104 -24.12 18.88 -1.42
CA VAL A 104 -25.20 18.62 -0.48
C VAL A 104 -26.50 18.58 -1.25
N HIS A 105 -27.23 17.48 -1.15
CA HIS A 105 -28.56 17.34 -1.69
C HIS A 105 -29.59 17.31 -0.56
N GLU A 106 -30.55 18.22 -0.61
CA GLU A 106 -31.67 18.21 0.34
C GLU A 106 -32.75 17.25 -0.17
N THR A 107 -33.16 16.35 0.71
CA THR A 107 -34.22 15.38 0.44
C THR A 107 -35.28 15.49 1.52
N TYR A 108 -36.44 14.84 1.31
CA TYR A 108 -37.52 14.80 2.29
C TYR A 108 -37.14 14.10 3.62
N ILE A 109 -36.09 13.30 3.62
CA ILE A 109 -35.55 12.61 4.81
C ILE A 109 -34.35 13.33 5.45
N GLY A 110 -33.84 14.42 4.83
CA GLY A 110 -32.71 15.19 5.33
C GLY A 110 -31.68 15.51 4.25
N LYS A 111 -30.51 15.91 4.70
CA LYS A 111 -29.38 16.27 3.81
C LYS A 111 -28.50 15.07 3.54
N ILE A 112 -28.26 14.79 2.26
CA ILE A 112 -27.31 13.79 1.80
C ILE A 112 -26.04 14.52 1.36
N TYR A 113 -24.92 14.12 1.92
CA TYR A 113 -23.60 14.67 1.61
C TYR A 113 -22.87 13.73 0.65
N THR A 114 -22.16 14.30 -0.30
CA THR A 114 -21.34 13.53 -1.24
C THR A 114 -19.99 14.21 -1.36
N SER A 115 -18.94 13.47 -1.05
CA SER A 115 -17.56 13.94 -1.14
C SER A 115 -16.91 13.39 -2.40
N ARG A 116 -16.27 14.26 -3.18
CA ARG A 116 -15.54 13.90 -4.39
C ARG A 116 -14.07 14.18 -4.22
N PHE A 117 -13.25 13.22 -4.59
CA PHE A 117 -11.78 13.32 -4.64
C PHE A 117 -11.38 13.43 -6.10
N ILE A 118 -10.73 14.54 -6.46
CA ILE A 118 -10.49 14.92 -7.85
C ILE A 118 -9.03 14.64 -8.21
N PHE A 119 -8.86 14.01 -9.35
CA PHE A 119 -7.55 13.61 -9.88
C PHE A 119 -7.37 14.15 -11.30
N GLN A 120 -6.13 14.54 -11.61
CA GLN A 120 -5.66 14.82 -12.97
C GLN A 120 -4.90 13.61 -13.49
N CYS A 121 -5.24 13.14 -14.68
CA CYS A 121 -4.47 12.17 -15.43
C CYS A 121 -4.32 12.67 -16.87
N GLU A 122 -3.11 12.95 -17.28
CA GLU A 122 -2.84 13.59 -18.58
C GLU A 122 -3.67 14.89 -18.69
N ASP A 123 -4.43 15.06 -19.76
CA ASP A 123 -5.25 16.25 -20.01
C ASP A 123 -6.67 16.17 -19.42
N HIS A 124 -7.00 15.09 -18.73
CA HIS A 124 -8.35 14.85 -18.24
C HIS A 124 -8.43 14.83 -16.72
N LYS A 125 -9.57 15.30 -16.19
CA LYS A 125 -9.92 15.20 -14.78
C LYS A 125 -10.88 14.05 -14.54
N TYR A 126 -10.67 13.40 -13.41
CA TYR A 126 -11.50 12.30 -12.93
C TYR A 126 -11.83 12.53 -11.47
N TYR A 127 -12.90 11.92 -10.97
CA TYR A 127 -13.19 11.93 -9.54
C TYR A 127 -13.65 10.56 -9.06
N TYR A 128 -13.36 10.31 -7.80
CA TYR A 128 -13.96 9.24 -7.01
C TYR A 128 -15.00 9.83 -6.06
N GLU A 129 -16.18 9.23 -5.99
CA GLU A 129 -17.30 9.74 -5.20
C GLU A 129 -17.57 8.86 -3.99
N MET A 130 -17.65 9.47 -2.81
CA MET A 130 -18.12 8.85 -1.57
C MET A 130 -19.47 9.41 -1.20
N LYS A 131 -20.50 8.58 -1.22
CA LYS A 131 -21.87 8.94 -0.82
C LYS A 131 -22.02 8.86 0.68
N ASP A 132 -22.88 9.73 1.23
CA ASP A 132 -23.20 9.84 2.65
C ASP A 132 -21.97 10.14 3.53
N VAL A 133 -20.95 10.77 2.96
CA VAL A 133 -19.70 11.13 3.65
C VAL A 133 -19.48 12.64 3.54
N LYS A 134 -19.22 13.29 4.69
CA LYS A 134 -18.74 14.67 4.75
C LYS A 134 -17.23 14.70 4.78
N LEU A 135 -16.62 15.64 4.06
CA LEU A 135 -15.16 15.80 4.07
C LEU A 135 -14.61 16.04 5.49
N ASN A 136 -15.30 16.85 6.28
CA ASN A 136 -14.88 17.17 7.65
C ASN A 136 -14.92 15.94 8.59
N ASP A 137 -15.80 14.99 8.31
CA ASP A 137 -15.96 13.79 9.14
C ASP A 137 -14.92 12.70 8.85
N LEU A 138 -14.19 12.82 7.74
CA LEU A 138 -13.21 11.80 7.31
C LEU A 138 -12.04 11.62 8.29
N CYS A 139 -11.64 12.66 9.03
CA CYS A 139 -10.58 12.51 10.03
C CYS A 139 -11.08 11.89 11.34
N ASP A 140 -12.26 12.30 11.78
CA ASP A 140 -12.75 12.02 13.12
C ASP A 140 -13.63 10.77 13.18
N GLN A 141 -14.55 10.64 12.23
CA GLN A 141 -15.55 9.55 12.23
C GLN A 141 -15.11 8.36 11.35
N ASN A 142 -14.33 8.60 10.30
CA ASN A 142 -13.87 7.56 9.40
C ASN A 142 -12.37 7.72 9.03
N PRO A 143 -11.46 7.68 10.01
CA PRO A 143 -10.04 7.92 9.80
C PRO A 143 -9.36 6.87 8.91
N TYR A 144 -10.01 5.74 8.68
CA TYR A 144 -9.52 4.65 7.85
C TYR A 144 -10.19 4.58 6.49
N ALA A 145 -11.04 5.56 6.15
CA ALA A 145 -11.60 5.64 4.82
C ALA A 145 -10.49 5.67 3.77
N SER A 146 -10.65 4.90 2.71
CA SER A 146 -9.67 4.77 1.64
C SER A 146 -10.35 4.80 0.27
N ILE A 147 -9.59 5.16 -0.74
CA ILE A 147 -9.96 4.94 -2.14
C ILE A 147 -9.20 3.71 -2.60
N PRO A 148 -9.88 2.58 -2.85
CA PRO A 148 -9.21 1.34 -3.21
C PRO A 148 -8.38 1.48 -4.50
N ALA A 149 -7.45 0.57 -4.73
CA ALA A 149 -6.63 0.48 -5.93
C ALA A 149 -5.71 1.69 -6.22
N LEU A 150 -5.51 2.61 -5.27
CA LEU A 150 -4.57 3.71 -5.39
C LEU A 150 -3.29 3.43 -4.58
N VAL A 151 -2.15 3.36 -5.25
CA VAL A 151 -0.83 3.25 -4.62
C VAL A 151 -0.14 4.60 -4.60
N TYR A 152 0.25 5.07 -3.42
CA TYR A 152 0.93 6.35 -3.26
C TYR A 152 2.39 6.27 -3.73
N LEU A 153 2.70 6.92 -4.84
CA LEU A 153 3.98 6.78 -5.52
C LEU A 153 5.17 7.34 -4.72
N GLN A 154 4.95 8.35 -3.88
CA GLN A 154 6.03 8.89 -3.05
C GLN A 154 6.52 7.88 -2.00
N ASP A 155 5.64 7.00 -1.49
CA ASP A 155 6.07 5.93 -0.59
C ASP A 155 6.88 4.86 -1.33
N VAL A 156 6.49 4.51 -2.56
CA VAL A 156 7.28 3.61 -3.42
C VAL A 156 8.67 4.22 -3.71
N ASN A 157 8.73 5.49 -4.06
CA ASN A 157 10.00 6.18 -4.31
C ASN A 157 10.86 6.26 -3.05
N LYS A 158 10.28 6.56 -1.90
CA LYS A 158 10.99 6.56 -0.62
C LYS A 158 11.52 5.17 -0.26
N ALA A 159 10.77 4.12 -0.53
CA ALA A 159 11.24 2.75 -0.35
C ALA A 159 12.46 2.46 -1.26
N LYS A 160 12.43 2.93 -2.53
CA LYS A 160 13.58 2.83 -3.45
C LYS A 160 14.83 3.47 -2.86
N GLU A 161 14.73 4.70 -2.39
CA GLU A 161 15.85 5.44 -1.80
C GLU A 161 16.41 4.76 -0.55
N LEU A 162 15.55 4.21 0.29
CA LEU A 162 15.95 3.61 1.56
C LEU A 162 16.56 2.22 1.40
N LEU A 163 16.13 1.43 0.44
CA LEU A 163 16.36 -0.01 0.44
C LEU A 163 17.16 -0.54 -0.74
N ILE A 164 17.11 0.07 -1.94
CA ILE A 164 17.84 -0.44 -3.11
C ILE A 164 19.34 -0.50 -2.82
N GLY A 165 19.96 -1.62 -3.20
CA GLY A 165 21.37 -1.91 -2.97
C GLY A 165 21.72 -2.33 -1.55
N LYS A 166 20.77 -2.32 -0.61
CA LYS A 166 21.02 -2.80 0.76
C LYS A 166 21.04 -4.32 0.81
N THR A 167 21.87 -4.85 1.69
CA THR A 167 21.83 -6.26 2.07
C THR A 167 21.08 -6.38 3.37
N LEU A 168 20.01 -7.17 3.34
CA LEU A 168 19.16 -7.46 4.49
C LEU A 168 19.28 -8.95 4.84
N TYR A 169 18.84 -9.33 6.05
CA TYR A 169 18.81 -10.74 6.47
C TYR A 169 17.36 -11.15 6.71
N THR A 170 16.96 -12.23 6.12
CA THR A 170 15.61 -12.73 6.28
C THR A 170 15.30 -13.15 7.70
N ARG A 171 14.09 -12.94 8.17
CA ARG A 171 13.61 -13.57 9.43
C ARG A 171 13.06 -14.95 9.17
N THR A 172 12.02 -15.05 8.47
CA THR A 172 11.39 -16.22 7.85
C THR A 172 10.38 -15.62 6.90
N THR A 173 10.48 -15.90 5.62
CA THR A 173 9.55 -15.32 4.67
C THR A 173 9.20 -16.30 3.56
N ILE A 174 7.98 -16.18 3.10
CA ILE A 174 7.55 -16.77 1.85
C ILE A 174 7.81 -15.71 0.79
N ALA A 175 8.71 -16.00 -0.13
CA ALA A 175 9.00 -15.18 -1.29
C ALA A 175 8.39 -15.83 -2.53
N LYS A 176 8.25 -15.03 -3.58
CA LYS A 176 7.76 -15.47 -4.88
C LYS A 176 8.91 -15.45 -5.88
N THR A 177 8.92 -16.39 -6.79
CA THR A 177 9.81 -16.38 -7.96
C THR A 177 8.97 -16.62 -9.21
N ASP A 178 9.36 -16.02 -10.32
CA ASP A 178 8.68 -16.23 -11.59
C ASP A 178 8.78 -17.71 -11.99
N ASP A 179 7.68 -18.31 -12.38
CA ASP A 179 7.62 -19.70 -12.84
C ASP A 179 6.99 -19.77 -14.24
N ALA A 180 7.83 -19.71 -15.25
CA ALA A 180 7.42 -19.76 -16.64
C ALA A 180 6.68 -21.07 -17.05
N ASN A 181 6.70 -22.09 -16.19
CA ASN A 181 6.11 -23.41 -16.47
C ASN A 181 4.85 -23.70 -15.65
N SER A 182 4.39 -22.75 -14.83
CA SER A 182 3.22 -22.90 -13.97
C SER A 182 2.00 -22.21 -14.54
N TYR A 183 0.81 -22.73 -14.26
CA TYR A 183 -0.47 -22.02 -14.48
C TYR A 183 -0.59 -20.76 -13.61
N SER A 184 0.17 -20.67 -12.52
CA SER A 184 0.32 -19.45 -11.73
C SER A 184 1.58 -18.70 -12.21
N GLU A 185 1.48 -17.38 -12.32
CA GLU A 185 2.59 -16.51 -12.74
C GLU A 185 3.80 -16.58 -11.80
N TYR A 186 3.67 -17.23 -10.65
CA TYR A 186 4.73 -17.33 -9.64
C TYR A 186 4.67 -18.65 -8.87
N ARG A 187 5.80 -19.00 -8.26
CA ARG A 187 5.92 -20.07 -7.27
C ARG A 187 6.36 -19.49 -5.93
N GLU A 188 5.73 -19.94 -4.86
CA GLU A 188 6.14 -19.59 -3.49
C GLU A 188 7.36 -20.42 -3.05
N VAL A 189 8.31 -19.74 -2.42
CA VAL A 189 9.54 -20.33 -1.92
C VAL A 189 9.78 -19.85 -0.49
N ASN A 190 10.07 -20.76 0.41
CA ASN A 190 10.50 -20.41 1.77
C ASN A 190 11.97 -20.02 1.78
N ILE A 191 12.26 -18.80 2.20
CA ILE A 191 13.62 -18.32 2.45
C ILE A 191 13.95 -18.53 3.93
N ALA A 192 15.07 -19.18 4.19
CA ALA A 192 15.48 -19.50 5.56
C ALA A 192 15.79 -18.22 6.37
N LYS A 193 15.57 -18.32 7.68
CA LYS A 193 15.92 -17.23 8.60
C LYS A 193 17.45 -16.97 8.59
N GLY A 194 17.82 -15.70 8.54
CA GLY A 194 19.22 -15.24 8.57
C GLY A 194 19.92 -15.30 7.21
N GLU A 195 19.20 -15.63 6.14
CA GLU A 195 19.77 -15.59 4.79
C GLU A 195 19.97 -14.14 4.36
N PRO A 196 21.19 -13.73 3.95
CA PRO A 196 21.40 -12.40 3.40
C PRO A 196 20.82 -12.30 1.99
N VAL A 197 20.06 -11.27 1.76
CA VAL A 197 19.45 -10.96 0.47
C VAL A 197 19.79 -9.53 0.09
N LYS A 198 20.11 -9.29 -1.17
CA LYS A 198 20.39 -7.94 -1.68
C LYS A 198 19.18 -7.42 -2.44
N ILE A 199 18.67 -6.27 -2.01
CA ILE A 199 17.55 -5.61 -2.69
C ILE A 199 18.03 -5.05 -4.03
N THR A 200 17.36 -5.44 -5.11
CA THR A 200 17.72 -5.04 -6.48
C THR A 200 16.76 -4.01 -7.05
N THR A 201 15.46 -4.24 -6.94
CA THR A 201 14.44 -3.30 -7.41
C THR A 201 13.30 -3.17 -6.41
N ILE A 202 12.62 -2.05 -6.49
CA ILE A 202 11.37 -1.80 -5.77
C ILE A 202 10.41 -1.15 -6.77
N ASP A 203 9.22 -1.71 -6.88
CA ASP A 203 8.21 -1.28 -7.82
C ASP A 203 6.83 -1.20 -7.14
N VAL A 204 5.85 -0.74 -7.88
CA VAL A 204 4.46 -0.82 -7.46
C VAL A 204 4.05 -2.28 -7.40
N GLY A 205 3.48 -2.68 -6.29
CA GLY A 205 2.96 -4.02 -6.05
C GLY A 205 1.52 -4.18 -6.52
N ASN A 206 0.67 -4.70 -5.65
CA ASN A 206 -0.77 -4.82 -5.89
C ASN A 206 -1.55 -3.94 -4.90
N LYS A 207 -2.87 -3.91 -5.01
CA LYS A 207 -3.72 -3.05 -4.16
C LYS A 207 -3.61 -3.34 -2.67
N SER A 208 -3.46 -4.61 -2.27
CA SER A 208 -3.34 -5.02 -0.86
C SER A 208 -1.92 -4.82 -0.33
N PHE A 209 -0.93 -4.97 -1.21
CA PHE A 209 0.49 -4.86 -0.90
C PHE A 209 1.14 -3.91 -1.91
N PRO A 210 1.08 -2.60 -1.68
CA PRO A 210 1.39 -1.59 -2.67
C PRO A 210 2.86 -1.49 -3.09
N VAL A 211 3.78 -2.17 -2.40
CA VAL A 211 5.21 -2.15 -2.72
C VAL A 211 5.70 -3.55 -3.02
N LYS A 212 6.21 -3.77 -4.23
CA LYS A 212 6.88 -5.00 -4.64
C LYS A 212 8.39 -4.83 -4.46
N ILE A 213 9.00 -5.68 -3.66
CA ILE A 213 10.45 -5.69 -3.41
C ILE A 213 11.07 -6.90 -4.06
N THR A 214 11.97 -6.68 -5.01
CA THR A 214 12.77 -7.73 -5.64
C THR A 214 14.16 -7.78 -5.01
N PHE A 215 14.64 -8.98 -4.76
CA PHE A 215 15.95 -9.22 -4.16
C PHE A 215 16.60 -10.49 -4.72
N ILE A 216 17.90 -10.59 -4.55
CA ILE A 216 18.68 -11.78 -4.90
C ILE A 216 19.30 -12.40 -3.65
N ASP A 217 19.35 -13.72 -3.62
CA ASP A 217 20.06 -14.48 -2.59
C ASP A 217 21.58 -14.53 -2.88
N ARG A 218 22.34 -15.27 -2.05
CA ARG A 218 23.79 -15.48 -2.23
C ARG A 218 24.15 -16.22 -3.53
N LYS A 219 23.21 -16.97 -4.09
CA LYS A 219 23.39 -17.73 -5.33
C LYS A 219 23.03 -16.92 -6.56
N GLY A 220 22.55 -15.67 -6.37
CA GLY A 220 22.07 -14.81 -7.45
C GLY A 220 20.66 -15.15 -7.94
N VAL A 221 19.93 -15.99 -7.23
CA VAL A 221 18.54 -16.30 -7.58
C VAL A 221 17.65 -15.13 -7.18
N SER A 222 16.80 -14.72 -8.13
CA SER A 222 15.88 -13.60 -7.94
C SER A 222 14.57 -14.06 -7.31
N TYR A 223 14.11 -13.29 -6.35
CA TYR A 223 12.84 -13.47 -5.65
C TYR A 223 12.17 -12.12 -5.47
N TYR A 224 10.85 -12.13 -5.22
CA TYR A 224 10.15 -10.92 -4.80
C TYR A 224 9.15 -11.19 -3.68
N ILE A 225 8.80 -10.12 -2.98
CA ILE A 225 7.73 -10.08 -1.99
C ILE A 225 6.91 -8.82 -2.23
N ASP A 226 5.62 -8.90 -1.95
CA ASP A 226 4.73 -7.76 -1.91
C ASP A 226 4.53 -7.35 -0.45
N VAL A 227 4.66 -6.08 -0.13
CA VAL A 227 4.63 -5.57 1.24
C VAL A 227 3.73 -4.35 1.41
N ALA A 228 3.04 -4.27 2.54
CA ALA A 228 2.15 -3.17 2.89
C ALA A 228 2.94 -1.99 3.48
N MET A 229 3.86 -1.39 2.71
CA MET A 229 4.66 -0.25 3.17
C MET A 229 3.97 1.09 2.97
N SER A 230 2.94 1.16 2.13
CA SER A 230 2.13 2.37 1.97
C SER A 230 0.75 2.12 2.57
N ARG A 231 0.30 3.04 3.39
CA ARG A 231 -0.99 2.94 4.10
C ARG A 231 -1.94 4.04 3.64
N THR A 232 -2.10 4.20 2.35
CA THR A 232 -3.17 5.03 1.79
C THR A 232 -4.48 4.27 1.69
N ASN A 233 -4.37 2.94 1.63
CA ASN A 233 -5.48 2.01 1.60
C ASN A 233 -5.31 1.09 2.80
N SER A 234 -5.97 1.41 3.89
CA SER A 234 -6.17 0.46 4.98
C SER A 234 -7.35 -0.42 4.59
N GLY A 235 -7.07 -1.53 3.94
CA GLY A 235 -8.02 -2.63 3.90
C GLY A 235 -7.88 -3.42 5.20
#